data_1851f9e5b22434ad80ffff2149db4c5d
#
_entry.id   1851f9e5b22434ad80ffff2149db4c5d
#
_cell.length_a   1.000
_cell.length_b   1.000
_cell.length_c   1.000
_cell.angle_alpha   90.00
_cell.angle_beta   90.00
_cell.angle_gamma   90.00
#
_symmetry.space_group_name_H-M   'P 1'
#
loop_
_entity.id
_entity.type
_entity.pdbx_description
1 polymer ?
#
loop_
_entity_poly.entity_id
_entity_poly.type
_entity_poly.pdbx_seq_one_letter_code
_entity_poly.pdbx_strand_id
1 'polypeptide(L)'
;MPLAIIDELGFPITGTSANLSGKPDLITIESVESELGDHLDGLLKCGPRPLGIASTVVDVSSNEIAILREGVIKSDEIFACL
;
A
#
# COMPACT_ATOMS: atom_id res chain seq x y z
N MET A 1 11.11 0.95 -7.95
CA MET A 1 10.32 0.67 -9.15
C MET A 1 9.29 1.78 -9.48
N PRO A 2 8.39 2.18 -8.57
CA PRO A 2 7.43 3.26 -8.89
C PRO A 2 8.08 4.57 -9.30
N LEU A 3 9.18 4.95 -8.68
CA LEU A 3 9.90 6.18 -9.04
C LEU A 3 10.43 6.15 -10.48
N ALA A 4 10.91 5.01 -10.95
CA ALA A 4 11.38 4.87 -12.33
C ALA A 4 10.23 5.05 -13.33
N ILE A 5 9.05 4.55 -13.01
CA ILE A 5 7.84 4.72 -13.84
C ILE A 5 7.42 6.19 -13.86
N ILE A 6 7.42 6.85 -12.72
CA ILE A 6 7.07 8.28 -12.59
C ILE A 6 8.04 9.13 -13.40
N ASP A 7 9.34 8.83 -13.35
CA ASP A 7 10.36 9.56 -14.11
C ASP A 7 10.13 9.45 -15.62
N GLU A 8 9.79 8.27 -16.11
CA GLU A 8 9.50 8.06 -17.53
C GLU A 8 8.19 8.73 -17.97
N LEU A 9 7.17 8.71 -17.13
CA LEU A 9 5.88 9.33 -17.43
C LEU A 9 5.91 10.86 -17.34
N GLY A 10 6.71 11.42 -16.45
CA GLY A 10 6.76 12.86 -16.19
C GLY A 10 5.59 13.39 -15.36
N PHE A 11 4.80 12.51 -14.72
CA PHE A 11 3.70 12.91 -13.84
C PHE A 11 3.50 11.87 -12.71
N PRO A 12 2.84 12.26 -11.60
CA PRO A 12 2.59 11.34 -10.48
C PRO A 12 1.64 10.21 -10.84
N ILE A 13 1.75 9.10 -10.09
CA ILE A 13 0.81 7.98 -10.19
C ILE A 13 0.17 7.72 -8.84
N THR A 14 -1.01 7.12 -8.83
CA THR A 14 -1.66 6.70 -7.59
C THR A 14 -1.02 5.42 -7.06
N GLY A 15 -1.01 5.27 -5.74
CA GLY A 15 -0.52 4.06 -5.08
C GLY A 15 -1.57 3.54 -4.12
N THR A 16 -1.86 2.26 -4.20
CA THR A 16 -2.82 1.60 -3.32
C THR A 16 -2.49 0.12 -3.19
N SER A 17 -3.17 -0.57 -2.28
CA SER A 17 -3.06 -2.02 -2.17
C SER A 17 -3.61 -2.71 -3.42
N ALA A 18 -3.07 -3.88 -3.74
CA ALA A 18 -3.55 -4.71 -4.85
C ALA A 18 -4.54 -5.72 -4.30
N ASN A 19 -5.82 -5.38 -4.35
CA ASN A 19 -6.89 -6.27 -3.89
C ASN A 19 -8.25 -5.78 -4.41
N LEU A 20 -9.21 -6.68 -4.46
CA LEU A 20 -10.60 -6.28 -4.66
C LEU A 20 -11.12 -5.60 -3.39
N SER A 21 -11.98 -4.60 -3.55
CA SER A 21 -12.54 -3.85 -2.42
C SER A 21 -13.16 -4.79 -1.39
N GLY A 22 -12.79 -4.65 -0.12
CA GLY A 22 -13.24 -5.50 0.97
C GLY A 22 -12.55 -6.86 1.09
N LYS A 23 -11.61 -7.17 0.20
CA LYS A 23 -10.81 -8.40 0.25
C LYS A 23 -9.43 -8.12 0.87
N PRO A 24 -8.73 -9.16 1.39
CA PRO A 24 -7.37 -9.01 1.89
C PRO A 24 -6.40 -8.56 0.79
N ASP A 25 -5.32 -7.89 1.21
CA ASP A 25 -4.25 -7.49 0.30
C ASP A 25 -3.57 -8.72 -0.32
N LEU A 26 -3.28 -8.64 -1.62
CA LEU A 26 -2.56 -9.70 -2.32
C LEU A 26 -1.06 -9.43 -2.23
N ILE A 27 -0.29 -10.42 -1.83
CA ILE A 27 1.14 -10.28 -1.55
C ILE A 27 2.04 -11.08 -2.50
N THR A 28 1.47 -11.83 -3.42
CA THR A 28 2.24 -12.55 -4.45
C THR A 28 1.79 -12.11 -5.84
N ILE A 29 2.72 -12.14 -6.78
CA ILE A 29 2.42 -11.81 -8.19
C ILE A 29 1.38 -12.78 -8.75
N GLU A 30 1.49 -14.04 -8.40
CA GLU A 30 0.57 -15.08 -8.85
C GLU A 30 -0.86 -14.82 -8.37
N SER A 31 -1.05 -14.40 -7.12
CA SER A 31 -2.37 -14.07 -6.60
C SER A 31 -2.93 -12.79 -7.23
N VAL A 32 -2.09 -11.79 -7.49
CA VAL A 32 -2.49 -10.58 -8.19
C VAL A 32 -2.95 -10.89 -9.61
N GLU A 33 -2.17 -11.69 -10.34
CA GLU A 33 -2.51 -12.09 -11.70
C GLU A 33 -3.81 -12.89 -11.74
N SER A 34 -4.00 -13.80 -10.78
CA SER A 34 -5.19 -14.64 -10.69
C SER A 34 -6.46 -13.85 -10.40
N GLU A 35 -6.41 -12.89 -9.46
CA GLU A 35 -7.61 -12.17 -9.02
C GLU A 35 -7.85 -10.88 -9.80
N LEU A 36 -6.81 -10.18 -10.20
CA LEU A 36 -6.91 -8.85 -10.81
C LEU A 36 -6.49 -8.83 -12.28
N GLY A 37 -5.85 -9.88 -12.80
CA GLY A 37 -5.23 -9.87 -14.12
C GLY A 37 -6.16 -9.41 -15.24
N ASP A 38 -7.43 -9.83 -15.21
CA ASP A 38 -8.42 -9.47 -16.24
C ASP A 38 -8.81 -7.99 -16.19
N HIS A 39 -8.50 -7.30 -15.08
CA HIS A 39 -8.82 -5.88 -14.86
C HIS A 39 -7.61 -4.96 -15.05
N LEU A 40 -6.44 -5.52 -15.37
CA LEU A 40 -5.19 -4.77 -15.50
C LEU A 40 -4.78 -4.65 -16.96
N ASP A 41 -4.24 -3.50 -17.33
CA ASP A 41 -3.60 -3.28 -18.63
C ASP A 41 -2.19 -3.85 -18.67
N GLY A 42 -1.54 -3.97 -17.50
CA GLY A 42 -0.20 -4.51 -17.38
C GLY A 42 0.12 -4.95 -15.96
N LEU A 43 1.09 -5.84 -15.84
CA LEU A 43 1.57 -6.35 -14.57
C LEU A 43 3.10 -6.47 -14.61
N LEU A 44 3.77 -5.77 -13.68
CA LEU A 44 5.23 -5.87 -13.54
C LEU A 44 5.57 -7.01 -12.59
N LYS A 45 6.17 -8.06 -13.14
CA LYS A 45 6.54 -9.26 -12.38
C LYS A 45 7.99 -9.15 -11.88
N CYS A 46 8.25 -8.16 -11.04
CA CYS A 46 9.59 -7.92 -10.52
C CYS A 46 9.54 -7.29 -9.13
N GLY A 47 10.70 -7.27 -8.47
CA GLY A 47 10.86 -6.68 -7.16
C GLY A 47 10.66 -7.68 -6.02
N PRO A 48 10.97 -7.27 -4.77
CA PRO A 48 10.82 -8.12 -3.60
C PRO A 48 9.36 -8.36 -3.26
N ARG A 49 9.09 -9.49 -2.62
CA ARG A 49 7.76 -9.80 -2.11
C ARG A 49 7.36 -8.80 -1.03
N PRO A 50 6.14 -8.24 -1.05
CA PRO A 50 5.64 -7.38 0.03
C PRO A 50 5.61 -8.09 1.37
N LEU A 51 5.69 -7.32 2.47
CA LEU A 51 5.67 -7.85 3.82
C LEU A 51 4.30 -8.45 4.21
N GLY A 52 3.25 -8.07 3.52
CA GLY A 52 1.89 -8.50 3.85
C GLY A 52 1.30 -7.76 5.05
N ILE A 53 1.94 -6.70 5.53
CA ILE A 53 1.49 -5.87 6.64
C ILE A 53 1.11 -4.50 6.10
N ALA A 54 -0.11 -4.07 6.38
CA ALA A 54 -0.61 -2.77 5.95
C ALA A 54 0.07 -1.61 6.67
N SER A 55 -0.05 -0.41 6.13
CA SER A 55 0.40 0.81 6.78
C SER A 55 -0.48 1.16 7.98
N THR A 56 0.06 1.97 8.89
CA THR A 56 -0.67 2.52 10.02
C THR A 56 -1.48 3.73 9.54
N VAL A 57 -2.72 3.82 9.97
CA VAL A 57 -3.61 4.94 9.65
C VAL A 57 -3.86 5.74 10.93
N VAL A 58 -3.54 7.03 10.87
CA VAL A 58 -3.64 7.94 12.01
C VAL A 58 -4.59 9.09 11.66
N ASP A 59 -5.54 9.34 12.53
CA ASP A 59 -6.43 10.49 12.41
C ASP A 59 -5.86 11.65 13.23
N VAL A 60 -5.54 12.75 12.55
CA VAL A 60 -5.02 13.97 13.16
C VAL A 60 -5.97 15.15 12.93
N SER A 61 -7.22 14.88 12.61
CA SER A 61 -8.22 15.92 12.30
C SER A 61 -8.72 16.68 13.52
N SER A 62 -8.43 16.19 14.72
CA SER A 62 -8.79 16.87 15.97
C SER A 62 -7.56 17.08 16.85
N ASN A 63 -7.76 17.64 18.06
CA ASN A 63 -6.66 17.85 19.01
C ASN A 63 -6.14 16.55 19.61
N GLU A 64 -6.92 15.47 19.54
CA GLU A 64 -6.51 14.14 19.96
C GLU A 64 -6.13 13.31 18.74
N ILE A 65 -5.01 12.61 18.84
CA ILE A 65 -4.53 11.72 17.79
C ILE A 65 -5.12 10.33 18.01
N ALA A 66 -5.79 9.81 16.98
CA ALA A 66 -6.40 8.49 17.03
C ALA A 66 -5.72 7.56 16.03
N ILE A 67 -5.32 6.37 16.48
CA ILE A 67 -4.81 5.32 15.61
C ILE A 67 -6.00 4.52 15.11
N LEU A 68 -6.37 4.72 13.85
CA LEU A 68 -7.51 4.02 13.24
C LEU A 68 -7.16 2.60 12.85
N ARG A 69 -5.89 2.36 12.51
CA ARG A 69 -5.39 1.03 12.19
C ARG A 69 -3.89 0.99 12.49
N GLU A 70 -3.46 0.05 13.33
CA GLU A 70 -2.04 -0.18 13.57
C GLU A 70 -1.50 -1.10 12.47
N GLY A 71 -0.41 -0.69 11.84
CA GLY A 71 0.26 -1.43 10.79
C GLY A 71 1.73 -1.66 11.10
N VAL A 72 2.56 -1.53 10.06
CA VAL A 72 4.01 -1.75 10.15
C VAL A 72 4.66 -0.83 11.20
N ILE A 73 4.25 0.44 11.25
CA ILE A 73 4.72 1.39 12.26
C ILE A 73 3.79 1.29 13.46
N LYS A 74 4.35 0.96 14.62
CA LYS A 74 3.55 0.76 15.82
C LYS A 74 3.12 2.08 16.44
N SER A 75 2.00 2.06 17.17
CA SER A 75 1.47 3.26 17.83
C SER A 75 2.47 3.91 18.77
N ASP A 76 3.27 3.12 19.50
CA ASP A 76 4.32 3.63 20.39
C ASP A 76 5.33 4.49 19.64
N GLU A 77 5.73 4.08 18.44
CA GLU A 77 6.67 4.81 17.60
C GLU A 77 6.07 6.14 17.14
N ILE A 78 4.78 6.14 16.81
CA ILE A 78 4.08 7.36 16.39
C ILE A 78 3.98 8.34 17.54
N PHE A 79 3.53 7.91 18.71
CA PHE A 79 3.40 8.79 19.88
C PHE A 79 4.76 9.31 20.37
N ALA A 80 5.84 8.57 20.16
CA ALA A 80 7.19 9.02 20.49
C ALA A 80 7.68 10.19 19.62
N CYS A 81 7.07 10.42 18.46
CA CYS A 81 7.41 11.52 17.55
C CYS A 81 6.65 12.81 17.83
N LEU A 82 5.71 12.81 18.78
CA LEU A 82 4.82 13.94 19.04
C LEU A 82 5.28 14.87 20.15
#